data_744c594775315f6f480098071d901482
#
_entry.id   744c594775315f6f480098071d901482
#
_cell.length_a   1.000
_cell.length_b   1.000
_cell.length_c   1.000
_cell.angle_alpha   90.00
_cell.angle_beta   90.00
_cell.angle_gamma   90.00
#
_symmetry.space_group_name_H-M   'P 1'
#
loop_
_entity.id
_entity.type
_entity.pdbx_description
1 polymer ?
#
loop_
_entity_poly.entity_id
_entity_poly.type
_entity_poly.pdbx_seq_one_letter_code
_entity_poly.pdbx_strand_id
1 'polypeptide(L)'
;MVVAGPNARKDYHYNETEELFYQLEGEIEVHIQEDGEKKTMQLGPGDMYLHPGKVPHSPVRKEGSIGLVVERKRVQIDAKDGLLWFCDNCNHKLYEVY
;
A
#
# COMPACT_ATOMS: atom_id res chain seq x y z
N MET A 1 13.46 0.55 -3.08
CA MET A 1 12.99 -0.16 -4.29
C MET A 1 12.27 0.81 -5.20
N VAL A 2 12.65 0.86 -6.46
CA VAL A 2 11.97 1.68 -7.47
C VAL A 2 10.82 0.87 -8.05
N VAL A 3 9.63 1.47 -8.10
CA VAL A 3 8.43 0.82 -8.62
C VAL A 3 7.79 1.69 -9.70
N ALA A 4 7.19 1.04 -10.68
CA ALA A 4 6.56 1.72 -11.80
C ALA A 4 5.18 1.12 -12.08
N GLY A 5 4.28 1.95 -12.61
CA GLY A 5 2.97 1.52 -13.07
C GLY A 5 2.98 1.15 -14.55
N PRO A 6 1.82 0.68 -15.09
CA PRO A 6 0.56 0.57 -14.33
C PRO A 6 0.44 -0.72 -13.53
N ASN A 7 -0.46 -0.71 -12.56
CA ASN A 7 -0.90 -1.92 -11.90
C ASN A 7 -2.40 -1.88 -11.65
N ALA A 8 -3.01 -3.03 -11.51
CA ALA A 8 -4.46 -3.17 -11.31
C ALA A 8 -4.73 -4.21 -10.23
N ARG A 9 -4.18 -4.01 -9.05
CA ARG A 9 -4.35 -4.97 -7.97
C ARG A 9 -5.54 -4.60 -7.09
N LYS A 10 -6.23 -5.62 -6.59
CA LYS A 10 -7.36 -5.46 -5.66
C LYS A 10 -7.06 -5.98 -4.26
N ASP A 11 -5.93 -6.63 -4.08
CA ASP A 11 -5.50 -7.10 -2.78
C ASP A 11 -4.84 -6.00 -1.96
N TYR A 12 -4.95 -6.10 -0.66
CA TYR A 12 -4.27 -5.22 0.28
C TYR A 12 -3.09 -5.95 0.88
N HIS A 13 -1.96 -5.28 0.93
CA HIS A 13 -0.75 -5.80 1.54
C HIS A 13 -0.70 -5.38 3.01
N TYR A 14 -0.38 -6.33 3.87
CA TYR A 14 -0.25 -6.10 5.31
C TYR A 14 1.19 -6.36 5.75
N ASN A 15 1.83 -5.36 6.32
CA ASN A 15 3.16 -5.45 6.91
C ASN A 15 3.12 -5.03 8.36
N GLU A 16 3.97 -5.62 9.19
CA GLU A 16 4.11 -5.21 10.59
C GLU A 16 4.98 -3.96 10.75
N THR A 17 5.72 -3.59 9.72
CA THR A 17 6.63 -2.44 9.73
C THR A 17 6.14 -1.33 8.83
N GLU A 18 6.62 -0.11 9.08
CA GLU A 18 6.29 1.07 8.26
C GLU A 18 6.98 1.03 6.90
N GLU A 19 6.35 1.71 5.94
CA GLU A 19 6.88 1.90 4.60
C GLU A 19 6.85 3.37 4.24
N LEU A 20 7.91 3.88 3.62
CA LEU A 20 7.95 5.23 3.09
C LEU A 20 7.72 5.20 1.59
N PHE A 21 6.71 5.96 1.14
CA PHE A 21 6.41 6.15 -0.28
C PHE A 21 6.89 7.53 -0.71
N TYR A 22 7.71 7.59 -1.75
CA TYR A 22 8.14 8.84 -2.37
C TYR A 22 7.79 8.77 -3.85
N GLN A 23 6.88 9.65 -4.29
CA GLN A 23 6.46 9.67 -5.69
C GLN A 23 7.39 10.56 -6.50
N LEU A 24 7.99 9.99 -7.55
CA LEU A 24 8.96 10.67 -8.41
C LEU A 24 8.30 11.25 -9.66
N GLU A 25 7.52 10.45 -10.37
CA GLU A 25 6.82 10.86 -11.59
C GLU A 25 5.41 10.29 -11.60
N GLY A 26 4.46 11.05 -12.16
CA GLY A 26 3.07 10.65 -12.24
C GLY A 26 2.39 10.63 -10.89
N GLU A 27 1.18 10.09 -10.87
CA GLU A 27 0.36 10.04 -9.68
C GLU A 27 0.03 8.60 -9.30
N ILE A 28 -0.08 8.35 -8.00
CA ILE A 28 -0.59 7.09 -7.47
C ILE A 28 -1.65 7.36 -6.41
N GLU A 29 -2.49 6.35 -6.20
CA GLU A 29 -3.40 6.30 -5.06
C GLU A 29 -2.97 5.17 -4.16
N VAL A 30 -2.91 5.42 -2.86
CA VAL A 30 -2.69 4.39 -1.86
C VAL A 30 -4.00 4.21 -1.10
N HIS A 31 -4.64 3.07 -1.32
CA HIS A 31 -5.84 2.72 -0.59
C HIS A 31 -5.44 2.07 0.72
N ILE A 32 -6.02 2.53 1.83
CA ILE A 32 -5.74 1.96 3.15
C ILE A 32 -7.02 1.56 3.83
N GLN A 33 -6.93 0.55 4.70
CA GLN A 33 -8.04 0.09 5.53
C GLN A 33 -7.69 0.40 6.98
N GLU A 34 -8.38 1.38 7.56
CA GLU A 34 -8.12 1.82 8.92
C GLU A 34 -9.43 2.07 9.64
N ASP A 35 -9.57 1.51 10.83
CA ASP A 35 -10.78 1.65 11.67
C ASP A 35 -12.07 1.21 10.97
N GLY A 36 -11.97 0.16 10.12
CA GLY A 36 -13.11 -0.37 9.37
C GLY A 36 -13.50 0.47 8.17
N GLU A 37 -12.73 1.50 7.83
CA GLU A 37 -13.01 2.40 6.71
C GLU A 37 -11.92 2.34 5.66
N LYS A 38 -12.33 2.46 4.40
CA LYS A 38 -11.42 2.61 3.28
C LYS A 38 -11.07 4.09 3.13
N LYS A 39 -9.78 4.40 3.16
CA LYS A 39 -9.27 5.75 2.93
C LYS A 39 -8.36 5.72 1.71
N THR A 40 -8.30 6.82 0.98
CA THR A 40 -7.45 6.95 -0.20
C THR A 40 -6.51 8.13 -0.03
N MET A 41 -5.21 7.85 -0.17
CA MET A 41 -4.17 8.87 -0.17
C MET A 41 -3.71 9.07 -1.61
N GLN A 42 -3.71 10.31 -2.08
CA GLN A 42 -3.24 10.64 -3.43
C GLN A 42 -1.84 11.24 -3.33
N LEU A 43 -0.92 10.68 -4.10
CA LEU A 43 0.46 11.14 -4.14
C LEU A 43 0.82 11.58 -5.56
N GLY A 44 1.20 12.84 -5.71
CA GLY A 44 1.73 13.38 -6.95
C GLY A 44 3.26 13.49 -6.90
N PRO A 45 3.90 13.97 -7.97
CA PRO A 45 5.36 14.11 -8.02
C PRO A 45 5.88 14.96 -6.87
N GLY A 46 6.85 14.44 -6.15
CA GLY A 46 7.46 15.10 -4.99
C GLY A 46 6.76 14.81 -3.67
N ASP A 47 5.62 14.14 -3.68
CA ASP A 47 4.91 13.82 -2.44
C ASP A 47 5.53 12.62 -1.74
N MET A 48 5.49 12.65 -0.43
CA MET A 48 5.97 11.57 0.43
C MET A 48 4.87 11.15 1.39
N TYR A 49 4.79 9.86 1.67
CA TYR A 49 3.83 9.30 2.62
C TYR A 49 4.48 8.20 3.43
N LEU A 50 4.50 8.37 4.74
CA LEU A 50 4.95 7.33 5.66
C LEU A 50 3.74 6.51 6.10
N HIS A 51 3.67 5.28 5.58
CA HIS A 51 2.57 4.37 5.89
C HIS A 51 2.88 3.62 7.19
N PRO A 52 1.99 3.69 8.19
CA PRO A 52 2.22 3.00 9.46
C PRO A 52 2.19 1.48 9.30
N GLY A 53 2.90 0.78 10.17
CA GLY A 53 2.80 -0.67 10.23
C GLY A 53 1.42 -1.14 10.69
N LYS A 54 1.08 -2.38 10.37
CA LYS A 54 -0.17 -3.06 10.78
C LYS A 54 -1.44 -2.45 10.20
N VAL A 55 -1.33 -1.67 9.12
CA VAL A 55 -2.48 -1.12 8.39
C VAL A 55 -2.46 -1.67 6.97
N PRO A 56 -3.50 -2.37 6.53
CA PRO A 56 -3.56 -2.87 5.16
C PRO A 56 -3.54 -1.74 4.15
N HIS A 57 -2.78 -1.90 3.07
CA HIS A 57 -2.66 -0.89 2.02
C HIS A 57 -2.59 -1.53 0.64
N SER A 58 -3.09 -0.78 -0.35
CA SER A 58 -3.10 -1.20 -1.75
C SER A 58 -2.71 -0.02 -2.62
N PRO A 59 -1.45 0.06 -3.05
CA PRO A 59 -1.04 1.12 -3.96
C PRO A 59 -1.54 0.83 -5.38
N VAL A 60 -2.20 1.82 -5.98
CA VAL A 60 -2.68 1.75 -7.36
C VAL A 60 -1.86 2.74 -8.18
N ARG A 61 -1.08 2.23 -9.12
CA ARG A 61 -0.16 3.02 -9.93
C ARG A 61 -0.71 3.20 -11.34
N LYS A 62 -0.72 4.43 -11.79
CA LYS A 62 -1.13 4.75 -13.16
C LYS A 62 0.02 4.53 -14.12
N GLU A 63 -0.30 4.40 -15.42
CA GLU A 63 0.70 4.30 -16.46
C GLU A 63 1.62 5.53 -16.42
N GLY A 64 2.91 5.30 -16.57
CA GLY A 64 3.92 6.36 -16.53
C GLY A 64 4.30 6.81 -15.13
N SER A 65 3.75 6.23 -14.07
CA SER A 65 4.12 6.57 -12.71
C SER A 65 5.41 5.86 -12.29
N ILE A 66 6.26 6.60 -11.57
CA ILE A 66 7.50 6.06 -11.00
C ILE A 66 7.58 6.52 -9.55
N GLY A 67 7.83 5.60 -8.66
CA GLY A 67 7.96 5.89 -7.24
C GLY A 67 9.09 5.11 -6.58
N LEU A 68 9.44 5.56 -5.38
CA LEU A 68 10.41 4.89 -4.52
C LEU A 68 9.68 4.41 -3.27
N VAL A 69 9.86 3.14 -2.94
CA VAL A 69 9.31 2.57 -1.71
C VAL A 69 10.48 2.12 -0.85
N VAL A 70 10.55 2.64 0.37
CA VAL A 70 11.59 2.27 1.33
C VAL A 70 10.93 1.53 2.47
N GLU A 71 11.33 0.30 2.66
CA GLU A 71 10.86 -0.55 3.75
C GLU A 71 11.92 -0.64 4.84
N ARG A 72 11.44 -0.71 6.08
CA ARG A 72 12.33 -0.93 7.21
C ARG A 72 12.93 -2.33 7.12
N LYS A 73 14.24 -2.44 7.34
CA LYS A 73 14.91 -3.73 7.37
C LYS A 73 14.36 -4.57 8.53
N ARG A 74 13.89 -5.77 8.21
CA ARG A 74 13.37 -6.69 9.21
C ARG A 74 14.48 -7.57 9.72
N VAL A 75 14.69 -7.53 11.03
CA VAL A 75 15.66 -8.38 11.72
C VAL A 75 14.99 -9.55 12.45
N GLN A 76 13.66 -9.55 12.54
CA GLN A 76 12.91 -10.62 13.20
C GLN A 76 12.38 -11.61 12.17
N ILE A 77 12.61 -12.90 12.45
CA ILE A 77 12.22 -13.99 11.55
C ILE A 77 10.70 -14.19 11.52
N ASP A 78 10.00 -13.78 12.54
CA ASP A 78 8.56 -13.97 12.72
C ASP A 78 7.72 -12.77 12.29
N ALA A 79 8.31 -11.76 11.66
CA ALA A 79 7.55 -10.68 11.03
C ALA A 79 6.79 -11.26 9.83
N LYS A 80 5.46 -11.14 9.84
CA LYS A 80 4.61 -11.73 8.80
C LYS A 80 4.06 -10.68 7.87
N ASP A 81 4.09 -11.00 6.57
CA ASP A 81 3.37 -10.23 5.56
C ASP A 81 2.05 -10.94 5.30
N GLY A 82 1.04 -10.15 5.00
CA GLY A 82 -0.28 -10.68 4.67
C GLY A 82 -0.86 -10.03 3.43
N LEU A 83 -1.79 -10.74 2.83
CA LEU A 83 -2.62 -10.24 1.74
C LEU A 83 -4.08 -10.33 2.16
N LEU A 84 -4.82 -9.24 1.95
CA LEU A 84 -6.22 -9.14 2.34
C LEU A 84 -7.05 -8.64 1.16
N TRP A 85 -8.29 -9.07 1.11
CA TRP A 85 -9.26 -8.64 0.10
C TRP A 85 -10.50 -8.11 0.78
N PHE A 86 -11.02 -7.00 0.27
CA PHE A 86 -12.21 -6.34 0.80
C PHE A 86 -13.26 -6.16 -0.29
N CYS A 87 -14.53 -6.16 0.11
CA CYS A 87 -15.64 -5.94 -0.82
C CYS A 87 -15.63 -4.48 -1.32
N ASP A 88 -15.69 -4.29 -2.64
CA ASP A 88 -15.70 -2.96 -3.24
C ASP A 88 -16.96 -2.16 -2.90
N ASN A 89 -18.07 -2.84 -2.58
CA ASN A 89 -19.34 -2.18 -2.28
C ASN A 89 -19.53 -1.87 -0.80
N CYS A 90 -19.30 -2.84 0.07
CA CYS A 90 -19.57 -2.69 1.51
C CYS A 90 -18.33 -2.67 2.38
N ASN A 91 -17.14 -2.80 1.78
CA ASN A 91 -15.86 -2.81 2.47
C ASN A 91 -15.70 -3.92 3.52
N HIS A 92 -16.49 -4.98 3.40
CA HIS A 92 -16.36 -6.14 4.28
C HIS A 92 -15.10 -6.94 3.90
N LYS A 93 -14.34 -7.39 4.89
CA LYS A 93 -13.17 -8.23 4.64
C LYS A 93 -13.63 -9.60 4.15
N LEU A 94 -13.23 -9.94 2.92
CA LEU A 94 -13.63 -11.18 2.25
C LEU A 94 -12.67 -12.33 2.53
N TYR A 95 -11.37 -12.05 2.57
CA TYR A 95 -10.35 -13.08 2.64
C TYR A 95 -9.04 -12.50 3.15
N GLU A 96 -8.24 -13.34 3.84
CA GLU A 96 -6.89 -12.94 4.25
C GLU A 96 -5.95 -14.15 4.24
N VAL A 97 -4.69 -13.90 3.87
CA VAL A 97 -3.61 -14.89 3.84
C VAL A 97 -2.36 -14.28 4.44
N TYR A 98 -1.74 -15.00 5.33
CA TYR A 98 -0.48 -14.55 5.95
C TYR A 98 0.65 -15.53 5.68
#